data_c0b575345de6e3e268d491c651ee41d8
#
_entry.id   c0b575345de6e3e268d491c651ee41d8
#
_cell.length_a   1.000
_cell.length_b   1.000
_cell.length_c   1.000
_cell.angle_alpha   90.00
_cell.angle_beta   90.00
_cell.angle_gamma   90.00
#
_symmetry.space_group_name_H-M   'P 1'
#
loop_
_entity.id
_entity.type
_entity.pdbx_description
1 polymer ?
#
loop_
_entity_poly.entity_id
_entity_poly.type
_entity_poly.pdbx_seq_one_letter_code
_entity_poly.pdbx_strand_id
1 'polypeptide(L)'
;MKEKFELEYLFKTSSKVLENLIFMPSGLAEWFADDVKIRDDIYSFYWDGSIEQAKLLYRSRASSKIKWQWLDDQEDNPDAFFEISFTIAPMTSAVILKITDFAEEDDFEDSKLLWDQAVQDLKRVLGA
;
A
#
# COMPACT_ATOMS: atom_id res chain seq x y z
N MET A 1 -20.31 7.63 1.81
CA MET A 1 -19.03 8.36 1.74
C MET A 1 -17.94 7.54 2.43
N LYS A 2 -16.80 7.41 1.77
CA LYS A 2 -15.69 6.65 2.35
C LYS A 2 -15.05 7.40 3.51
N GLU A 3 -14.65 6.66 4.53
CA GLU A 3 -14.00 7.18 5.71
C GLU A 3 -12.59 6.64 5.84
N LYS A 4 -11.70 7.45 6.40
CA LYS A 4 -10.28 7.14 6.57
C LYS A 4 -10.06 6.15 7.71
N PHE A 5 -9.16 5.19 7.48
CA PHE A 5 -8.67 4.32 8.53
C PHE A 5 -7.18 4.07 8.36
N GLU A 6 -6.53 3.65 9.45
CA GLU A 6 -5.10 3.38 9.47
C GLU A 6 -4.83 2.02 10.10
N LEU A 7 -3.87 1.30 9.52
CA LEU A 7 -3.42 0.00 10.02
C LEU A 7 -1.92 0.05 10.20
N GLU A 8 -1.41 -0.59 11.25
CA GLU A 8 0.02 -0.68 11.50
C GLU A 8 0.46 -2.12 11.64
N TYR A 9 1.66 -2.41 11.12
CA TYR A 9 2.23 -3.75 11.14
C TYR A 9 3.71 -3.66 11.51
N LEU A 10 4.17 -4.57 12.36
CA LEU A 10 5.55 -4.61 12.82
C LEU A 10 6.33 -5.64 12.01
N PHE A 11 7.51 -5.24 11.52
CA PHE A 11 8.38 -6.10 10.73
C PHE A 11 9.78 -6.14 11.33
N LYS A 12 10.37 -7.33 11.29
CA LYS A 12 11.78 -7.51 11.66
C LYS A 12 12.59 -7.67 10.37
N THR A 13 12.84 -6.57 9.71
CA THR A 13 13.56 -6.55 8.43
C THR A 13 14.29 -5.22 8.29
N SER A 14 15.17 -5.12 7.28
CA SER A 14 15.80 -3.83 7.00
C SER A 14 14.85 -2.94 6.20
N SER A 15 14.90 -1.64 6.47
CA SER A 15 14.10 -0.67 5.73
C SER A 15 14.47 -0.64 4.26
N LYS A 16 15.73 -0.91 3.92
CA LYS A 16 16.21 -0.89 2.54
C LYS A 16 15.57 -1.97 1.69
N VAL A 17 15.40 -3.17 2.24
CA VAL A 17 14.73 -4.27 1.53
C VAL A 17 13.26 -3.94 1.34
N LEU A 18 12.64 -3.41 2.38
CA LEU A 18 11.24 -3.01 2.32
C LEU A 18 11.00 -1.91 1.29
N GLU A 19 11.92 -0.94 1.16
CA GLU A 19 11.83 0.12 0.16
C GLU A 19 11.63 -0.43 -1.25
N ASN A 20 12.39 -1.44 -1.63
CA ASN A 20 12.28 -2.01 -2.97
C ASN A 20 10.93 -2.67 -3.22
N LEU A 21 10.33 -3.24 -2.18
CA LEU A 21 9.03 -3.88 -2.28
C LEU A 21 7.87 -2.88 -2.31
N ILE A 22 8.12 -1.65 -1.88
CA ILE A 22 7.09 -0.61 -1.83
C ILE A 22 7.22 0.39 -3.00
N PHE A 23 8.45 0.80 -3.31
CA PHE A 23 8.68 1.87 -4.28
C PHE A 23 8.87 1.40 -5.71
N MET A 24 9.17 0.12 -5.94
CA MET A 24 9.37 -0.41 -7.28
C MET A 24 8.15 -1.20 -7.74
N PRO A 25 7.73 -1.03 -9.02
CA PRO A 25 6.59 -1.80 -9.55
C PRO A 25 6.79 -3.30 -9.43
N SER A 26 8.02 -3.78 -9.71
CA SER A 26 8.34 -5.20 -9.55
C SER A 26 8.23 -5.67 -8.11
N GLY A 27 8.54 -4.79 -7.16
CA GLY A 27 8.39 -5.08 -5.73
C GLY A 27 6.92 -5.18 -5.33
N LEU A 28 6.10 -4.23 -5.75
CA LEU A 28 4.66 -4.27 -5.49
C LEU A 28 4.00 -5.50 -6.11
N ALA A 29 4.52 -5.98 -7.24
CA ALA A 29 4.01 -7.18 -7.90
C ALA A 29 4.32 -8.46 -7.14
N GLU A 30 5.12 -8.42 -6.09
CA GLU A 30 5.44 -9.59 -5.30
C GLU A 30 4.46 -9.81 -4.14
N TRP A 31 3.74 -8.77 -3.72
CA TRP A 31 2.86 -8.90 -2.55
C TRP A 31 1.55 -8.15 -2.66
N PHE A 32 1.52 -7.01 -3.33
CA PHE A 32 0.33 -6.16 -3.38
C PHE A 32 -0.62 -6.55 -4.50
N ALA A 33 -0.09 -6.89 -5.68
CA ALA A 33 -0.87 -7.27 -6.84
C ALA A 33 -0.12 -8.36 -7.63
N ASP A 34 -0.80 -9.01 -8.56
CA ASP A 34 -0.18 -10.05 -9.39
C ASP A 34 0.80 -9.46 -10.39
N ASP A 35 0.50 -8.26 -10.88
CA ASP A 35 1.40 -7.50 -11.77
C ASP A 35 1.12 -6.01 -11.57
N VAL A 36 2.11 -5.18 -11.86
CA VAL A 36 1.98 -3.72 -11.74
C VAL A 36 2.67 -3.08 -12.93
N LYS A 37 1.94 -2.24 -13.64
CA LYS A 37 2.48 -1.47 -14.77
C LYS A 37 2.25 0.00 -14.55
N ILE A 38 3.23 0.81 -14.94
CA ILE A 38 3.17 2.26 -14.78
C ILE A 38 3.28 2.93 -16.14
N ARG A 39 2.39 3.87 -16.38
CA ARG A 39 2.47 4.76 -17.53
C ARG A 39 2.22 6.18 -17.05
N ASP A 40 3.25 7.02 -17.14
CA ASP A 40 3.26 8.36 -16.55
C ASP A 40 3.04 8.25 -15.05
N ASP A 41 2.00 8.84 -14.49
CA ASP A 41 1.67 8.74 -13.07
C ASP A 41 0.50 7.78 -12.79
N ILE A 42 0.11 7.00 -13.78
CA ILE A 42 -0.98 6.03 -13.62
C ILE A 42 -0.40 4.64 -13.43
N TYR A 43 -0.76 4.03 -12.30
CA TYR A 43 -0.41 2.65 -11.96
C TYR A 43 -1.57 1.75 -12.30
N SER A 44 -1.30 0.68 -13.04
CA SER A 44 -2.29 -0.37 -13.31
C SER A 44 -1.92 -1.58 -12.47
N PHE A 45 -2.80 -1.93 -11.54
CA PHE A 45 -2.64 -3.09 -10.68
C PHE A 45 -3.49 -4.23 -11.20
N TYR A 46 -2.87 -5.38 -11.41
CA TYR A 46 -3.53 -6.55 -11.98
C TYR A 46 -3.73 -7.59 -10.88
N TRP A 47 -4.97 -7.97 -10.67
CA TRP A 47 -5.33 -9.10 -9.83
C TRP A 47 -6.08 -10.11 -10.68
N ASP A 48 -6.18 -11.35 -10.21
CA ASP A 48 -6.87 -12.41 -10.95
C ASP A 48 -8.27 -11.94 -11.37
N GLY A 49 -8.46 -11.77 -12.65
CA GLY A 49 -9.74 -11.36 -13.23
C GLY A 49 -10.07 -9.88 -13.17
N SER A 50 -9.16 -9.02 -12.66
CA SER A 50 -9.46 -7.60 -12.62
C SER A 50 -8.21 -6.72 -12.80
N ILE A 51 -8.44 -5.51 -13.26
CA ILE A 51 -7.43 -4.47 -13.40
C ILE A 51 -7.97 -3.21 -12.74
N GLU A 52 -7.22 -2.67 -11.79
CA GLU A 52 -7.58 -1.42 -11.11
C GLU A 52 -6.49 -0.39 -11.34
N GLN A 53 -6.89 0.84 -11.62
CA GLN A 53 -5.93 1.92 -11.90
C GLN A 53 -5.97 2.99 -10.84
N ALA A 54 -4.79 3.50 -10.50
CA ALA A 54 -4.64 4.56 -9.52
C ALA A 54 -3.64 5.60 -9.99
N LYS A 55 -3.88 6.84 -9.65
CA LYS A 55 -2.96 7.93 -9.94
C LYS A 55 -2.01 8.12 -8.77
N LEU A 56 -0.73 8.22 -9.07
CA LEU A 56 0.27 8.54 -8.06
C LEU A 56 0.11 9.98 -7.61
N LEU A 57 -0.11 10.19 -6.32
CA LEU A 57 -0.26 11.52 -5.73
C LEU A 57 1.05 12.02 -5.09
N TYR A 58 1.81 11.09 -4.50
CA TYR A 58 3.02 11.45 -3.78
C TYR A 58 3.96 10.24 -3.69
N ARG A 59 5.25 10.47 -3.84
CA ARG A 59 6.26 9.43 -3.72
C ARG A 59 7.55 10.06 -3.22
N SER A 60 8.03 9.60 -2.07
CA SER A 60 9.30 10.08 -1.51
C SER A 60 10.00 8.94 -0.77
N ARG A 61 11.16 8.53 -1.27
CA ARG A 61 12.00 7.56 -0.56
C ARG A 61 12.58 8.17 0.71
N ALA A 62 12.87 9.47 0.69
CA ALA A 62 13.38 10.18 1.87
C ALA A 62 12.38 10.18 3.03
N SER A 63 11.09 10.31 2.71
CA SER A 63 10.01 10.27 3.71
C SER A 63 9.45 8.89 3.92
N SER A 64 9.92 7.89 3.18
CA SER A 64 9.43 6.51 3.24
C SER A 64 7.91 6.44 3.07
N LYS A 65 7.41 7.11 2.04
CA LYS A 65 5.97 7.29 1.85
C LYS A 65 5.61 7.28 0.37
N ILE A 66 4.52 6.58 0.02
CA ILE A 66 3.95 6.59 -1.32
C ILE A 66 2.42 6.60 -1.21
N LYS A 67 1.78 7.43 -2.02
CA LYS A 67 0.34 7.68 -1.93
C LYS A 67 -0.29 7.66 -3.32
N TRP A 68 -1.44 7.00 -3.44
CA TRP A 68 -2.22 6.92 -4.69
C TRP A 68 -3.68 7.24 -4.44
N GLN A 69 -4.37 7.57 -5.52
CA GLN A 69 -5.83 7.68 -5.52
C GLN A 69 -6.39 6.79 -6.63
N TRP A 70 -7.34 5.94 -6.29
CA TRP A 70 -8.03 5.14 -7.29
C TRP A 70 -8.76 6.06 -8.27
N LEU A 71 -8.69 5.76 -9.57
CA LEU A 71 -9.36 6.58 -10.57
C LEU A 71 -10.88 6.61 -10.33
N ASP A 72 -11.43 5.50 -9.86
CA ASP A 72 -12.87 5.42 -9.54
C ASP A 72 -13.29 6.36 -8.42
N ASP A 73 -12.37 6.79 -7.57
CA ASP A 73 -12.68 7.70 -6.46
C ASP A 73 -12.59 9.17 -6.84
N GLN A 74 -12.06 9.50 -8.00
CA GLN A 74 -11.80 10.89 -8.35
C GLN A 74 -13.03 11.78 -8.33
N GLU A 75 -14.18 11.25 -8.77
CA GLU A 75 -15.42 12.01 -8.79
C GLU A 75 -16.23 11.88 -7.50
N ASP A 76 -16.41 10.64 -7.03
CA ASP A 76 -17.32 10.35 -5.93
C ASP A 76 -16.70 10.52 -4.56
N ASN A 77 -15.40 10.30 -4.44
CA ASN A 77 -14.68 10.38 -3.17
C ASN A 77 -13.33 11.09 -3.39
N PRO A 78 -13.36 12.39 -3.76
CA PRO A 78 -12.13 13.11 -4.15
C PRO A 78 -11.09 13.23 -3.05
N ASP A 79 -11.47 13.07 -1.78
CA ASP A 79 -10.55 13.11 -0.65
C ASP A 79 -9.97 11.74 -0.30
N ALA A 80 -10.48 10.67 -0.90
CA ALA A 80 -10.00 9.31 -0.63
C ALA A 80 -8.66 9.05 -1.31
N PHE A 81 -7.80 8.28 -0.63
CA PHE A 81 -6.50 7.87 -1.15
C PHE A 81 -6.07 6.60 -0.42
N PHE A 82 -5.02 5.94 -0.88
CA PHE A 82 -4.35 4.93 -0.08
C PHE A 82 -2.86 5.22 -0.06
N GLU A 83 -2.26 4.96 1.08
CA GLU A 83 -0.88 5.35 1.34
C GLU A 83 -0.15 4.25 2.10
N ILE A 84 1.08 4.00 1.68
CA ILE A 84 1.97 3.08 2.36
C ILE A 84 3.15 3.91 2.85
N SER A 85 3.42 3.84 4.16
CA SER A 85 4.57 4.50 4.74
C SER A 85 5.21 3.59 5.78
N PHE A 86 6.46 3.87 6.13
CA PHE A 86 7.11 3.12 7.20
C PHE A 86 8.09 3.99 7.96
N THR A 87 8.30 3.62 9.23
CA THR A 87 9.26 4.28 10.12
C THR A 87 10.03 3.18 10.84
N ILE A 88 11.15 3.57 11.46
CA ILE A 88 11.96 2.66 12.26
C ILE A 88 11.71 2.97 13.73
N ALA A 89 11.34 1.94 14.50
CA ALA A 89 11.12 2.09 15.94
C ALA A 89 12.46 2.36 16.63
N PRO A 90 12.59 3.45 17.41
CA PRO A 90 13.89 3.87 17.95
C PRO A 90 14.57 2.85 18.85
N MET A 91 13.80 2.09 19.62
CA MET A 91 14.34 1.21 20.65
C MET A 91 14.69 -0.19 20.16
N THR A 92 13.98 -0.68 19.14
CA THR A 92 14.11 -2.07 18.70
C THR A 92 14.66 -2.21 17.30
N SER A 93 14.76 -1.11 16.56
CA SER A 93 15.11 -1.09 15.13
C SER A 93 14.12 -1.85 14.26
N ALA A 94 12.96 -2.22 14.81
CA ALA A 94 11.90 -2.83 14.02
C ALA A 94 11.31 -1.80 13.07
N VAL A 95 10.80 -2.25 11.92
CA VAL A 95 10.13 -1.38 10.97
C VAL A 95 8.64 -1.42 11.23
N ILE A 96 8.03 -0.25 11.32
CA ILE A 96 6.58 -0.11 11.48
C ILE A 96 6.01 0.32 10.13
N LEU A 97 5.26 -0.57 9.50
CA LEU A 97 4.56 -0.29 8.25
C LEU A 97 3.19 0.26 8.57
N LYS A 98 2.85 1.40 8.00
CA LYS A 98 1.56 2.04 8.19
C LYS A 98 0.82 2.09 6.87
N ILE A 99 -0.41 1.61 6.88
CA ILE A 99 -1.32 1.69 5.74
C ILE A 99 -2.42 2.68 6.09
N THR A 100 -2.64 3.65 5.22
CA THR A 100 -3.78 4.56 5.32
C THR A 100 -4.67 4.32 4.11
N ASP A 101 -5.95 4.09 4.34
CA ASP A 101 -6.90 3.82 3.27
C ASP A 101 -8.27 4.38 3.64
N PHE A 102 -9.20 4.32 2.71
CA PHE A 102 -10.56 4.79 2.89
C PHE A 102 -11.52 3.69 2.45
N ALA A 103 -12.60 3.53 3.18
CA ALA A 103 -13.66 2.57 2.84
C ALA A 103 -15.00 3.08 3.38
N GLU A 104 -16.08 2.61 2.77
CA GLU A 104 -17.40 2.81 3.35
C GLU A 104 -17.46 2.06 4.68
N GLU A 105 -18.24 2.55 5.63
CA GLU A 105 -18.34 1.94 6.95
C GLU A 105 -18.67 0.45 6.89
N ASP A 106 -19.58 0.07 5.99
CA ASP A 106 -19.99 -1.33 5.83
C ASP A 106 -18.89 -2.22 5.23
N ASP A 107 -17.93 -1.61 4.54
CA ASP A 107 -16.85 -2.34 3.86
C ASP A 107 -15.55 -2.33 4.67
N PHE A 108 -15.51 -1.68 5.81
CA PHE A 108 -14.29 -1.49 6.60
C PHE A 108 -13.61 -2.81 6.96
N GLU A 109 -14.38 -3.78 7.49
CA GLU A 109 -13.80 -5.06 7.91
C GLU A 109 -13.24 -5.86 6.73
N ASP A 110 -13.92 -5.80 5.59
CA ASP A 110 -13.44 -6.48 4.37
C ASP A 110 -12.17 -5.82 3.85
N SER A 111 -12.11 -4.49 3.86
CA SER A 111 -10.91 -3.76 3.42
C SER A 111 -9.72 -4.05 4.33
N LYS A 112 -9.95 -4.09 5.64
CA LYS A 112 -8.91 -4.45 6.60
C LYS A 112 -8.39 -5.86 6.36
N LEU A 113 -9.28 -6.80 6.10
CA LEU A 113 -8.90 -8.20 5.84
C LEU A 113 -8.04 -8.31 4.57
N LEU A 114 -8.39 -7.58 3.53
CA LEU A 114 -7.58 -7.57 2.30
C LEU A 114 -6.18 -7.03 2.55
N TRP A 115 -6.05 -5.96 3.33
CA TRP A 115 -4.74 -5.44 3.70
C TRP A 115 -3.96 -6.42 4.57
N ASP A 116 -4.62 -7.07 5.54
CA ASP A 116 -3.97 -8.07 6.39
C ASP A 116 -3.42 -9.22 5.54
N GLN A 117 -4.15 -9.66 4.54
CA GLN A 117 -3.70 -10.72 3.64
C GLN A 117 -2.52 -10.28 2.78
N ALA A 118 -2.58 -9.06 2.23
CA ALA A 118 -1.47 -8.51 1.44
C ALA A 118 -0.20 -8.39 2.28
N VAL A 119 -0.33 -7.92 3.52
CA VAL A 119 0.81 -7.78 4.44
C VAL A 119 1.37 -9.14 4.84
N GLN A 120 0.53 -10.17 4.96
CA GLN A 120 1.01 -11.54 5.20
C GLN A 120 1.86 -12.03 4.02
N ASP A 121 1.46 -11.71 2.80
CA ASP A 121 2.27 -12.03 1.61
C ASP A 121 3.58 -11.26 1.63
N LEU A 122 3.56 -10.00 2.02
CA LEU A 122 4.77 -9.19 2.16
C LEU A 122 5.73 -9.82 3.18
N LYS A 123 5.22 -10.25 4.33
CA LYS A 123 6.04 -10.92 5.34
C LYS A 123 6.67 -12.21 4.80
N ARG A 124 5.93 -12.96 4.01
CA ARG A 124 6.44 -14.19 3.40
C ARG A 124 7.59 -13.88 2.44
N VAL A 125 7.43 -12.87 1.60
CA VAL A 125 8.47 -12.44 0.66
C VAL A 125 9.73 -11.99 1.39
N LEU A 126 9.58 -11.28 2.50
CA LEU A 126 10.69 -10.79 3.30
C LEU A 126 11.31 -11.85 4.20
N GLY A 127 10.60 -12.95 4.46
CA GLY A 127 11.03 -13.93 5.45
C GLY A 127 10.90 -13.41 6.89
N ALA A 128 9.99 -12.48 7.07
CA ALA A 128 9.85 -11.78 8.36
C ALA A 128 8.56 -12.10 9.08
#